data_97aa24622e9462c972ea9a2e57e9b48d
#
_entry.id   97aa24622e9462c972ea9a2e57e9b48d
#
_cell.length_a   1.000
_cell.length_b   1.000
_cell.length_c   1.000
_cell.angle_alpha   90.00
_cell.angle_beta   90.00
_cell.angle_gamma   90.00
#
_symmetry.space_group_name_H-M   'P 1'
#
loop_
_entity.id
_entity.type
_entity.pdbx_description
1 polymer ?
#
loop_
_entity_poly.entity_id
_entity_poly.type
_entity_poly.pdbx_seq_one_letter_code
_entity_poly.pdbx_strand_id
1 'polypeptide(L)'
;MLLAGIISHSEETAGLIRRFLGEMTRSRGLSLSCVSYDNSYAFLGDWRRGEERFDLLFWDLSFLPEGAMQTAADVRERWSDTEMVFLAEDDSRALAAFRLGAQHYLLLPATEAEVREAIDRCLSALEGSWRRKVLLKTADGWRSVALADIEAVISEDHVQRLYLSCGEELCLSSTLSSLTERLRGRSAFHFLSPGRGILVNAERVKAIGQDTLTLEGGRELPLVKRKAGIFRKEWEKALCRV
;
A
#
# COMPACT_ATOMS: atom_id res chain seq x y z
N MET A 1 9.18 -9.15 -1.78
CA MET A 1 9.08 -10.28 -0.83
C MET A 1 8.08 -9.85 0.22
N LEU A 2 7.08 -10.69 0.51
CA LEU A 2 6.11 -10.49 1.59
C LEU A 2 6.67 -11.01 2.90
N LEU A 3 6.41 -10.31 3.99
CA LEU A 3 6.67 -10.79 5.34
C LEU A 3 5.37 -10.99 6.09
N ALA A 4 5.07 -12.23 6.49
CA ALA A 4 3.89 -12.58 7.26
C ALA A 4 4.27 -13.00 8.69
N GLY A 5 3.53 -12.45 9.68
CA GLY A 5 3.59 -12.89 11.07
C GLY A 5 2.38 -13.75 11.42
N ILE A 6 2.62 -14.86 12.09
CA ILE A 6 1.54 -15.73 12.63
C ILE A 6 1.75 -15.84 14.12
N ILE A 7 0.80 -15.32 14.89
CA ILE A 7 0.81 -15.36 16.35
C ILE A 7 -0.28 -16.32 16.77
N SER A 8 0.08 -17.54 17.11
CA SER A 8 -0.86 -18.57 17.59
C SER A 8 -0.11 -19.61 18.42
N HIS A 9 -0.74 -20.05 19.50
CA HIS A 9 -0.23 -21.16 20.31
C HIS A 9 -0.57 -22.52 19.68
N SER A 10 -1.52 -22.58 18.74
CA SER A 10 -1.88 -23.78 18.00
C SER A 10 -0.96 -23.95 16.78
N GLU A 11 -0.04 -24.92 16.87
CA GLU A 11 0.82 -25.27 15.72
C GLU A 11 0.00 -25.82 14.54
N GLU A 12 -1.14 -26.43 14.79
CA GLU A 12 -2.07 -26.89 13.75
C GLU A 12 -2.62 -25.69 12.96
N THR A 13 -3.14 -24.69 13.67
CA THR A 13 -3.67 -23.45 13.05
C THR A 13 -2.55 -22.68 12.33
N ALA A 14 -1.40 -22.51 12.97
CA ALA A 14 -0.25 -21.84 12.37
C ALA A 14 0.27 -22.58 11.13
N GLY A 15 0.33 -23.91 11.18
CA GLY A 15 0.73 -24.77 10.06
C GLY A 15 -0.24 -24.67 8.88
N LEU A 16 -1.55 -24.65 9.15
CA LEU A 16 -2.59 -24.47 8.14
C LEU A 16 -2.43 -23.13 7.41
N ILE A 17 -2.33 -22.04 8.17
CA ILE A 17 -2.15 -20.70 7.62
C ILE A 17 -0.86 -20.63 6.79
N ARG A 18 0.26 -21.13 7.31
CA ARG A 18 1.58 -21.12 6.63
C ARG A 18 1.51 -21.89 5.30
N ARG A 19 0.85 -23.06 5.29
CA ARG A 19 0.67 -23.88 4.08
C ARG A 19 -0.07 -23.11 3.01
N PHE A 20 -1.24 -22.54 3.32
CA PHE A 20 -2.05 -21.83 2.34
C PHE A 20 -1.45 -20.50 1.90
N LEU A 21 -0.81 -19.75 2.80
CA LEU A 21 -0.03 -18.58 2.42
C LEU A 21 1.05 -18.95 1.39
N GLY A 22 1.80 -20.03 1.62
CA GLY A 22 2.84 -20.48 0.70
C GLY A 22 2.29 -20.94 -0.66
N GLU A 23 1.14 -21.60 -0.70
CA GLU A 23 0.47 -21.99 -1.94
C GLU A 23 -0.02 -20.78 -2.73
N MET A 24 -0.75 -19.89 -2.07
CA MET A 24 -1.43 -18.76 -2.71
C MET A 24 -0.46 -17.65 -3.14
N THR A 25 0.62 -17.42 -2.40
CA THR A 25 1.67 -16.47 -2.82
C THR A 25 2.44 -16.98 -4.02
N ARG A 26 2.79 -18.27 -4.06
CA ARG A 26 3.45 -18.89 -5.22
C ARG A 26 2.58 -18.83 -6.48
N SER A 27 1.28 -19.11 -6.38
CA SER A 27 0.35 -19.03 -7.52
C SER A 27 0.24 -17.61 -8.10
N ARG A 28 0.52 -16.58 -7.29
CA ARG A 28 0.53 -15.17 -7.69
C ARG A 28 1.93 -14.65 -8.07
N GLY A 29 2.94 -15.51 -8.10
CA GLY A 29 4.34 -15.12 -8.38
C GLY A 29 4.98 -14.27 -7.29
N LEU A 30 4.48 -14.36 -6.05
CA LEU A 30 4.99 -13.61 -4.90
C LEU A 30 5.94 -14.48 -4.07
N SER A 31 7.03 -13.89 -3.59
CA SER A 31 7.90 -14.52 -2.59
C SER A 31 7.43 -14.19 -1.18
N LEU A 32 7.43 -15.18 -0.29
CA LEU A 32 6.95 -15.10 1.09
C LEU A 32 8.06 -15.46 2.07
N SER A 33 8.22 -14.66 3.11
CA SER A 33 8.86 -15.03 4.37
C SER A 33 7.79 -15.07 5.46
N CYS A 34 7.84 -16.08 6.33
CA CYS A 34 6.85 -16.26 7.37
C CYS A 34 7.53 -16.49 8.71
N VAL A 35 7.18 -15.68 9.70
CA VAL A 35 7.64 -15.80 11.09
C VAL A 35 6.47 -16.25 11.93
N SER A 36 6.68 -17.27 12.76
CA SER A 36 5.65 -17.75 13.69
C SER A 36 6.06 -17.45 15.13
N TYR A 37 5.11 -17.02 15.92
CA TYR A 37 5.21 -16.76 17.34
C TYR A 37 4.23 -17.67 18.08
N ASP A 38 4.72 -18.40 19.03
CA ASP A 38 3.93 -19.28 19.89
C ASP A 38 3.14 -18.51 20.96
N ASN A 39 3.52 -17.24 21.17
CA ASN A 39 2.83 -16.35 22.11
C ASN A 39 3.01 -14.87 21.70
N SER A 40 2.10 -14.04 22.21
CA SER A 40 2.08 -12.62 21.92
C SER A 40 3.24 -11.84 22.56
N TYR A 41 3.84 -12.33 23.63
CA TYR A 41 4.96 -11.63 24.28
C TYR A 41 6.22 -11.64 23.42
N ALA A 42 6.49 -12.78 22.77
CA ALA A 42 7.60 -12.89 21.83
C ALA A 42 7.43 -11.92 20.66
N PHE A 43 6.24 -11.90 20.04
CA PHE A 43 5.88 -10.94 19.00
C PHE A 43 6.05 -9.49 19.47
N LEU A 44 5.51 -9.14 20.66
CA LEU A 44 5.58 -7.79 21.19
C LEU A 44 7.02 -7.36 21.51
N GLY A 45 7.88 -8.29 21.88
CA GLY A 45 9.31 -8.07 22.05
C GLY A 45 9.95 -7.58 20.75
N ASP A 46 9.74 -8.29 19.65
CA ASP A 46 10.26 -7.95 18.33
C ASP A 46 9.64 -6.67 17.78
N TRP A 47 8.32 -6.53 17.91
CA TRP A 47 7.61 -5.32 17.49
C TRP A 47 8.12 -4.06 18.19
N ARG A 48 8.36 -4.11 19.53
CA ARG A 48 8.89 -2.98 20.30
C ARG A 48 10.31 -2.61 19.91
N ARG A 49 11.14 -3.58 19.57
CA ARG A 49 12.49 -3.34 19.06
C ARG A 49 12.48 -2.72 17.67
N GLY A 50 11.38 -2.86 16.95
CA GLY A 50 11.21 -2.27 15.62
C GLY A 50 12.01 -2.96 14.53
N GLU A 51 12.41 -4.21 14.76
CA GLU A 51 13.30 -4.95 13.88
C GLU A 51 12.66 -5.34 12.54
N GLU A 52 11.35 -5.67 12.55
CA GLU A 52 10.65 -6.09 11.35
C GLU A 52 9.24 -5.50 11.27
N ARG A 53 8.81 -5.16 10.05
CA ARG A 53 7.46 -4.74 9.73
C ARG A 53 6.78 -5.81 8.90
N PHE A 54 5.67 -6.34 9.39
CA PHE A 54 4.88 -7.34 8.67
C PHE A 54 3.93 -6.71 7.66
N ASP A 55 3.83 -7.33 6.48
CA ASP A 55 2.81 -7.00 5.48
C ASP A 55 1.47 -7.65 5.85
N LEU A 56 1.52 -8.85 6.42
CA LEU A 56 0.39 -9.65 6.88
C LEU A 56 0.59 -10.06 8.33
N LEU A 57 -0.46 -10.00 9.14
CA LEU A 57 -0.44 -10.43 10.52
C LEU A 57 -1.68 -11.27 10.84
N PHE A 58 -1.48 -12.53 11.16
CA PHE A 58 -2.51 -13.42 11.68
C PHE A 58 -2.35 -13.48 13.20
N TRP A 59 -3.38 -13.07 13.92
CA TRP A 59 -3.28 -12.88 15.36
C TRP A 59 -4.41 -13.62 16.10
N ASP A 60 -4.02 -14.66 16.80
CA ASP A 60 -4.91 -15.43 17.67
C ASP A 60 -5.18 -14.66 18.97
N LEU A 61 -6.44 -14.30 19.18
CA LEU A 61 -6.91 -13.55 20.33
C LEU A 61 -7.30 -14.45 21.51
N SER A 62 -7.33 -15.78 21.33
CA SER A 62 -7.79 -16.73 22.35
C SER A 62 -6.89 -16.73 23.59
N PHE A 63 -5.64 -16.33 23.44
CA PHE A 63 -4.61 -16.35 24.49
C PHE A 63 -4.10 -14.96 24.90
N LEU A 64 -4.79 -13.90 24.51
CA LEU A 64 -4.38 -12.59 24.93
C LEU A 64 -5.12 -12.15 26.20
N PRO A 65 -4.37 -11.68 27.21
CA PRO A 65 -4.96 -11.05 28.38
C PRO A 65 -5.77 -9.79 28.00
N GLU A 66 -6.47 -9.25 28.97
CA GLU A 66 -7.08 -7.92 28.86
C GLU A 66 -6.08 -6.92 28.26
N GLY A 67 -6.44 -6.28 27.14
CA GLY A 67 -5.54 -5.34 26.43
C GLY A 67 -5.08 -5.77 25.03
N ALA A 68 -5.42 -7.00 24.58
CA ALA A 68 -5.08 -7.47 23.24
C ALA A 68 -5.51 -6.53 22.12
N MET A 69 -6.73 -6.05 22.20
CA MET A 69 -7.26 -5.11 21.20
C MET A 69 -6.59 -3.74 21.27
N GLN A 70 -6.17 -3.30 22.46
CA GLN A 70 -5.37 -2.08 22.60
C GLN A 70 -4.00 -2.26 21.94
N THR A 71 -3.35 -3.38 22.19
CA THR A 71 -2.06 -3.70 21.52
C THR A 71 -2.21 -3.78 20.00
N ALA A 72 -3.31 -4.36 19.52
CA ALA A 72 -3.59 -4.40 18.08
C ALA A 72 -3.81 -2.97 17.52
N ALA A 73 -4.42 -2.08 18.30
CA ALA A 73 -4.56 -0.66 17.94
C ALA A 73 -3.18 0.04 17.85
N ASP A 74 -2.31 -0.19 18.82
CA ASP A 74 -0.95 0.37 18.83
C ASP A 74 -0.12 -0.15 17.65
N VAL A 75 -0.27 -1.43 17.31
CA VAL A 75 0.37 -2.03 16.12
C VAL A 75 -0.18 -1.40 14.85
N ARG A 76 -1.51 -1.21 14.75
CA ARG A 76 -2.16 -0.56 13.60
C ARG A 76 -1.70 0.89 13.43
N GLU A 77 -1.59 1.65 14.50
CA GLU A 77 -1.11 3.03 14.47
C GLU A 77 0.32 3.11 13.91
N ARG A 78 1.19 2.21 14.36
CA ARG A 78 2.59 2.17 13.89
C ARG A 78 2.74 1.56 12.49
N TRP A 79 1.92 0.56 12.14
CA TRP A 79 1.96 -0.17 10.88
C TRP A 79 0.60 -0.07 10.16
N SER A 80 0.28 1.11 9.67
CA SER A 80 -1.01 1.44 9.06
C SER A 80 -1.38 0.55 7.88
N ASP A 81 -0.39 0.07 7.13
CA ASP A 81 -0.57 -0.70 5.90
C ASP A 81 -0.47 -2.23 6.11
N THR A 82 -0.31 -2.71 7.34
CA THR A 82 -0.29 -4.15 7.64
C THR A 82 -1.69 -4.72 7.55
N GLU A 83 -1.89 -5.75 6.74
CA GLU A 83 -3.16 -6.46 6.68
C GLU A 83 -3.29 -7.41 7.87
N MET A 84 -4.36 -7.24 8.65
CA MET A 84 -4.58 -8.02 9.88
C MET A 84 -5.75 -8.97 9.74
N VAL A 85 -5.55 -10.21 10.17
CA VAL A 85 -6.58 -11.23 10.37
C VAL A 85 -6.54 -11.63 11.83
N PHE A 86 -7.68 -11.53 12.51
CA PHE A 86 -7.80 -12.01 13.86
C PHE A 86 -8.44 -13.41 13.87
N LEU A 87 -7.93 -14.24 14.78
CA LEU A 87 -8.47 -15.58 15.06
C LEU A 87 -8.98 -15.59 16.51
N ALA A 88 -10.14 -16.17 16.77
CA ALA A 88 -10.72 -16.22 18.09
C ALA A 88 -11.71 -17.39 18.22
N GLU A 89 -12.01 -17.81 19.44
CA GLU A 89 -12.99 -18.86 19.72
C GLU A 89 -14.44 -18.36 19.67
N ASP A 90 -14.64 -17.03 19.79
CA ASP A 90 -15.96 -16.39 19.79
C ASP A 90 -15.95 -15.06 18.99
N ASP A 91 -17.12 -14.48 18.78
CA ASP A 91 -17.32 -13.25 18.02
C ASP A 91 -17.34 -11.98 18.88
N SER A 92 -17.11 -12.08 20.19
CA SER A 92 -17.24 -10.96 21.15
C SER A 92 -16.37 -9.76 20.80
N ARG A 93 -15.25 -9.99 20.12
CA ARG A 93 -14.29 -8.95 19.70
C ARG A 93 -14.37 -8.58 18.21
N ALA A 94 -15.29 -9.19 17.44
CA ALA A 94 -15.37 -8.99 16.00
C ALA A 94 -15.62 -7.52 15.62
N LEU A 95 -16.52 -6.82 16.34
CA LEU A 95 -16.77 -5.40 16.09
C LEU A 95 -15.54 -4.53 16.36
N ALA A 96 -14.79 -4.84 17.41
CA ALA A 96 -13.57 -4.11 17.74
C ALA A 96 -12.47 -4.38 16.69
N ALA A 97 -12.32 -5.61 16.23
CA ALA A 97 -11.41 -5.97 15.14
C ALA A 97 -11.77 -5.24 13.83
N PHE A 98 -13.05 -5.17 13.50
CA PHE A 98 -13.51 -4.42 12.33
C PHE A 98 -13.16 -2.92 12.41
N ARG A 99 -13.33 -2.29 13.58
CA ARG A 99 -12.95 -0.88 13.81
C ARG A 99 -11.44 -0.63 13.65
N LEU A 100 -10.61 -1.65 13.86
CA LEU A 100 -9.17 -1.60 13.60
C LEU A 100 -8.80 -1.84 12.13
N GLY A 101 -9.80 -2.00 11.25
CA GLY A 101 -9.58 -2.28 9.84
C GLY A 101 -9.03 -3.69 9.60
N ALA A 102 -9.47 -4.68 10.37
CA ALA A 102 -9.16 -6.07 10.09
C ALA A 102 -9.74 -6.49 8.74
N GLN A 103 -8.93 -7.20 7.94
CA GLN A 103 -9.38 -7.76 6.66
C GLN A 103 -10.32 -8.94 6.85
N HIS A 104 -10.10 -9.69 7.92
CA HIS A 104 -10.95 -10.83 8.28
C HIS A 104 -10.93 -11.11 9.78
N TYR A 105 -11.96 -11.80 10.24
CA TYR A 105 -12.07 -12.36 11.59
C TYR A 105 -12.47 -13.83 11.47
N LEU A 106 -11.60 -14.73 11.87
CA LEU A 106 -11.79 -16.17 11.77
C LEU A 106 -12.21 -16.75 13.12
N LEU A 107 -13.32 -17.45 13.14
CA LEU A 107 -13.72 -18.24 14.32
C LEU A 107 -12.99 -19.59 14.30
N LEU A 108 -12.41 -19.95 15.41
CA LEU A 108 -11.73 -21.23 15.60
C LEU A 108 -12.71 -22.30 16.13
N PRO A 109 -12.63 -23.55 15.65
CA PRO A 109 -11.73 -24.03 14.61
C PRO A 109 -12.16 -23.58 13.22
N ALA A 110 -11.24 -22.97 12.46
CA ALA A 110 -11.50 -22.47 11.12
C ALA A 110 -11.35 -23.59 10.07
N THR A 111 -12.23 -23.58 9.08
CA THR A 111 -12.13 -24.49 7.93
C THR A 111 -11.05 -24.03 6.94
N GLU A 112 -10.57 -24.95 6.10
CA GLU A 112 -9.63 -24.62 5.03
C GLU A 112 -10.17 -23.53 4.09
N ALA A 113 -11.48 -23.53 3.80
CA ALA A 113 -12.12 -22.55 2.94
C ALA A 113 -12.09 -21.16 3.53
N GLU A 114 -12.39 -21.01 4.82
CA GLU A 114 -12.35 -19.72 5.54
C GLU A 114 -10.93 -19.16 5.62
N VAL A 115 -9.94 -20.02 5.90
CA VAL A 115 -8.53 -19.61 5.92
C VAL A 115 -8.08 -19.13 4.52
N ARG A 116 -8.47 -19.83 3.45
CA ARG A 116 -8.19 -19.42 2.08
C ARG A 116 -8.83 -18.07 1.74
N GLU A 117 -10.10 -17.88 2.11
CA GLU A 117 -10.80 -16.62 1.90
C GLU A 117 -10.12 -15.46 2.62
N ALA A 118 -9.74 -15.64 3.89
CA ALA A 118 -9.03 -14.61 4.65
C ALA A 118 -7.69 -14.22 3.99
N ILE A 119 -6.91 -15.22 3.56
CA ILE A 119 -5.64 -15.00 2.86
C ILE A 119 -5.88 -14.29 1.52
N ASP A 120 -6.89 -14.70 0.75
CA ASP A 120 -7.21 -14.10 -0.55
C ASP A 120 -7.55 -12.61 -0.41
N ARG A 121 -8.36 -12.25 0.57
CA ARG A 121 -8.71 -10.87 0.88
C ARG A 121 -7.47 -10.04 1.23
N CYS A 122 -6.59 -10.58 2.10
CA CYS A 122 -5.36 -9.88 2.47
C CYS A 122 -4.42 -9.69 1.27
N LEU A 123 -4.18 -10.74 0.48
CA LEU A 123 -3.31 -10.64 -0.69
C LEU A 123 -3.87 -9.67 -1.74
N SER A 124 -5.18 -9.66 -1.94
CA SER A 124 -5.86 -8.73 -2.85
C SER A 124 -5.75 -7.28 -2.36
N ALA A 125 -5.90 -7.05 -1.06
CA ALA A 125 -5.71 -5.72 -0.46
C ALA A 125 -4.26 -5.24 -0.59
N LEU A 126 -3.28 -6.12 -0.33
CA LEU A 126 -1.85 -5.81 -0.52
C LEU A 126 -1.51 -5.52 -1.98
N GLU A 127 -1.98 -6.33 -2.92
CA GLU A 127 -1.80 -6.07 -4.35
C GLU A 127 -2.40 -4.72 -4.75
N GLY A 128 -3.58 -4.37 -4.22
CA GLY A 128 -4.19 -3.06 -4.38
C GLY A 128 -3.31 -1.94 -3.79
N SER A 129 -2.75 -2.15 -2.61
CA SER A 129 -1.84 -1.20 -1.95
C SER A 129 -0.54 -1.03 -2.74
N TRP A 130 0.07 -2.13 -3.23
CA TRP A 130 1.30 -2.05 -4.04
C TRP A 130 1.07 -1.41 -5.40
N ARG A 131 -0.09 -1.64 -6.02
CA ARG A 131 -0.49 -0.92 -7.23
C ARG A 131 -0.63 0.58 -6.98
N ARG A 132 -0.90 0.98 -5.74
CA ARG A 132 -1.02 2.38 -5.31
C ARG A 132 0.31 3.00 -4.89
N LYS A 133 1.39 2.23 -4.69
CA LYS A 133 2.73 2.73 -4.32
C LYS A 133 3.74 2.46 -5.43
N VAL A 134 4.72 3.33 -5.54
CA VAL A 134 5.87 3.17 -6.43
C VAL A 134 7.17 3.27 -5.66
N LEU A 135 8.10 2.34 -5.92
CA LEU A 135 9.43 2.38 -5.34
C LEU A 135 10.34 3.22 -6.25
N LEU A 136 10.85 4.32 -5.74
CA LEU A 136 11.66 5.28 -6.47
C LEU A 136 13.09 5.31 -5.95
N LYS A 137 14.05 5.38 -6.86
CA LYS A 137 15.46 5.57 -6.51
C LYS A 137 15.75 7.07 -6.44
N THR A 138 16.12 7.54 -5.26
CA THR A 138 16.56 8.92 -4.98
C THR A 138 18.08 8.98 -4.81
N ALA A 139 18.62 10.16 -4.60
CA ALA A 139 20.03 10.33 -4.26
C ALA A 139 20.42 9.62 -2.95
N ASP A 140 19.48 9.58 -1.98
CA ASP A 140 19.69 9.03 -0.63
C ASP A 140 19.32 7.55 -0.51
N GLY A 141 18.88 6.90 -1.61
CA GLY A 141 18.49 5.48 -1.61
C GLY A 141 17.13 5.22 -2.24
N TRP A 142 16.43 4.20 -1.75
CA TRP A 142 15.12 3.81 -2.26
C TRP A 142 13.99 4.35 -1.37
N ARG A 143 13.00 5.01 -1.99
CA ARG A 143 11.81 5.54 -1.33
C ARG A 143 10.56 4.90 -1.90
N SER A 144 9.67 4.43 -1.03
CA SER A 144 8.32 4.00 -1.39
C SER A 144 7.38 5.20 -1.28
N VAL A 145 6.72 5.56 -2.38
CA VAL A 145 5.85 6.73 -2.48
C VAL A 145 4.47 6.28 -2.92
N ALA A 146 3.41 6.75 -2.24
CA ALA A 146 2.05 6.50 -2.69
C ALA A 146 1.79 7.29 -3.99
N LEU A 147 1.17 6.63 -4.97
CA LEU A 147 0.87 7.29 -6.26
C LEU A 147 -0.09 8.47 -6.08
N ALA A 148 -1.00 8.36 -5.10
CA ALA A 148 -1.92 9.44 -4.74
C ALA A 148 -1.21 10.69 -4.23
N ASP A 149 -0.03 10.55 -3.61
CA ASP A 149 0.72 11.68 -3.06
C ASP A 149 1.57 12.38 -4.12
N ILE A 150 1.78 11.76 -5.27
CA ILE A 150 2.53 12.38 -6.37
C ILE A 150 1.66 13.43 -7.05
N GLU A 151 2.09 14.68 -7.02
CA GLU A 151 1.47 15.76 -7.79
C GLU A 151 2.05 15.86 -9.20
N ALA A 152 3.38 15.94 -9.28
CA ALA A 152 4.08 16.08 -10.56
C ALA A 152 5.51 15.55 -10.50
N VAL A 153 6.05 15.25 -11.67
CA VAL A 153 7.48 15.06 -11.89
C VAL A 153 7.92 16.03 -12.98
N ILE A 154 8.97 16.81 -12.69
CA ILE A 154 9.50 17.80 -13.60
C ILE A 154 10.98 17.48 -13.87
N SER A 155 11.35 17.48 -15.14
CA SER A 155 12.75 17.33 -15.55
C SER A 155 13.35 18.73 -15.78
N GLU A 156 14.23 19.13 -14.87
CA GLU A 156 14.97 20.39 -14.91
C GLU A 156 16.46 20.09 -14.87
N ASP A 157 17.23 20.65 -15.76
CA ASP A 157 18.70 20.51 -15.84
C ASP A 157 19.20 19.07 -15.71
N HIS A 158 18.52 18.14 -16.39
CA HIS A 158 18.76 16.69 -16.35
C HIS A 158 18.44 16.00 -15.00
N VAL A 159 17.93 16.73 -14.01
CA VAL A 159 17.46 16.20 -12.74
C VAL A 159 15.94 16.04 -12.80
N GLN A 160 15.43 14.91 -12.35
CA GLN A 160 14.00 14.69 -12.20
C GLN A 160 13.59 15.00 -10.76
N ARG A 161 12.75 16.03 -10.61
CA ARG A 161 12.19 16.45 -9.34
C ARG A 161 10.75 15.93 -9.22
N LEU A 162 10.50 15.14 -8.19
CA LEU A 162 9.18 14.66 -7.85
C LEU A 162 8.60 15.53 -6.75
N TYR A 163 7.40 16.04 -6.96
CA TYR A 163 6.67 16.89 -6.03
C TYR A 163 5.53 16.10 -5.41
N LEU A 164 5.48 16.12 -4.08
CA LEU A 164 4.46 15.43 -3.28
C LEU A 164 3.44 16.42 -2.72
N SER A 165 2.21 15.96 -2.52
CA SER A 165 1.10 16.72 -1.95
C SER A 165 1.36 17.28 -0.55
N CYS A 166 2.27 16.65 0.22
CA CYS A 166 2.73 17.16 1.51
C CYS A 166 3.73 18.33 1.41
N GLY A 167 4.11 18.73 0.19
CA GLY A 167 5.11 19.77 -0.07
C GLY A 167 6.56 19.26 -0.13
N GLU A 168 6.80 17.96 0.14
CA GLU A 168 8.13 17.35 0.02
C GLU A 168 8.54 17.25 -1.46
N GLU A 169 9.83 17.49 -1.74
CA GLU A 169 10.45 17.36 -3.05
C GLU A 169 11.52 16.27 -3.00
N LEU A 170 11.52 15.36 -3.98
CA LEU A 170 12.49 14.29 -4.08
C LEU A 170 13.25 14.36 -5.42
N CYS A 171 14.58 14.33 -5.35
CA CYS A 171 15.43 14.20 -6.52
C CYS A 171 15.57 12.73 -6.92
N LEU A 172 15.15 12.40 -8.15
CA LEU A 172 15.15 11.02 -8.65
C LEU A 172 16.40 10.74 -9.49
N SER A 173 16.96 9.55 -9.30
CA SER A 173 18.09 9.04 -10.09
C SER A 173 17.65 8.34 -11.40
N SER A 174 16.36 8.28 -11.70
CA SER A 174 15.81 7.64 -12.90
C SER A 174 15.40 8.67 -13.95
N THR A 175 15.38 8.29 -15.22
CA THR A 175 14.89 9.18 -16.30
C THR A 175 13.37 9.33 -16.25
N LEU A 176 12.85 10.46 -16.73
CA LEU A 176 11.41 10.70 -16.80
C LEU A 176 10.69 9.65 -17.67
N SER A 177 11.34 9.18 -18.74
CA SER A 177 10.78 8.14 -19.63
C SER A 177 10.60 6.82 -18.90
N SER A 178 11.63 6.35 -18.18
CA SER A 178 11.55 5.13 -17.36
C SER A 178 10.49 5.24 -16.26
N LEU A 179 10.38 6.41 -15.62
CA LEU A 179 9.36 6.67 -14.63
C LEU A 179 7.96 6.66 -15.24
N THR A 180 7.78 7.31 -16.38
CA THR A 180 6.50 7.36 -17.11
C THR A 180 6.01 5.95 -17.46
N GLU A 181 6.90 5.08 -17.93
CA GLU A 181 6.58 3.69 -18.26
C GLU A 181 6.14 2.89 -17.03
N ARG A 182 6.86 3.06 -15.93
CA ARG A 182 6.53 2.42 -14.64
C ARG A 182 5.21 2.91 -14.05
N LEU A 183 4.86 4.18 -14.25
CA LEU A 183 3.60 4.77 -13.75
C LEU A 183 2.41 4.40 -14.66
N ARG A 184 2.59 4.34 -15.98
CA ARG A 184 1.53 3.96 -16.94
C ARG A 184 1.01 2.54 -16.75
N GLY A 185 1.84 1.61 -16.33
CA GLY A 185 1.45 0.23 -16.06
C GLY A 185 0.61 0.02 -14.80
N ARG A 186 0.36 1.07 -14.01
CA ARG A 186 -0.37 1.01 -12.74
C ARG A 186 -1.75 1.65 -12.90
N SER A 187 -2.75 0.83 -13.16
CA SER A 187 -4.10 1.20 -13.63
C SER A 187 -4.97 2.08 -12.72
N ALA A 188 -4.52 2.43 -11.51
CA ALA A 188 -5.31 3.20 -10.55
C ALA A 188 -5.13 4.72 -10.67
N PHE A 189 -4.06 5.20 -11.29
CA PHE A 189 -3.74 6.63 -11.40
C PHE A 189 -3.35 7.01 -12.83
N HIS A 190 -3.82 8.17 -13.27
CA HIS A 190 -3.55 8.66 -14.61
C HIS A 190 -2.50 9.75 -14.58
N PHE A 191 -1.33 9.45 -15.13
CA PHE A 191 -0.25 10.41 -15.28
C PHE A 191 -0.22 10.96 -16.70
N LEU A 192 -0.40 12.27 -16.84
CA LEU A 192 -0.51 13.00 -18.10
C LEU A 192 0.68 13.93 -18.30
N SER A 193 1.02 14.20 -19.57
CA SER A 193 2.12 15.11 -19.90
C SER A 193 1.62 16.40 -20.55
N PRO A 194 1.58 17.54 -19.82
CA PRO A 194 1.16 18.83 -20.35
C PRO A 194 2.19 19.44 -21.32
N GLY A 195 3.42 18.99 -21.22
CA GLY A 195 4.55 19.47 -22.01
C GLY A 195 5.76 18.54 -21.93
N ARG A 196 6.84 18.93 -22.61
CA ARG A 196 8.10 18.18 -22.57
C ARG A 196 8.72 18.30 -21.17
N GLY A 197 9.17 17.19 -20.63
CA GLY A 197 9.85 17.19 -19.34
C GLY A 197 8.91 17.25 -18.13
N ILE A 198 7.59 17.21 -18.33
CA ILE A 198 6.60 17.31 -17.25
C ILE A 198 5.64 16.13 -17.31
N LEU A 199 5.41 15.53 -16.15
CA LEU A 199 4.42 14.49 -15.91
C LEU A 199 3.59 14.92 -14.70
N VAL A 200 2.26 14.91 -14.80
CA VAL A 200 1.35 15.30 -13.72
C VAL A 200 0.37 14.21 -13.41
N ASN A 201 0.00 14.07 -12.16
CA ASN A 201 -1.11 13.22 -11.74
C ASN A 201 -2.43 13.93 -12.08
N ALA A 202 -3.24 13.32 -12.93
CA ALA A 202 -4.51 13.89 -13.37
C ALA A 202 -5.47 14.18 -12.20
N GLU A 203 -5.44 13.37 -11.15
CA GLU A 203 -6.28 13.53 -9.96
C GLU A 203 -5.86 14.72 -9.09
N ARG A 204 -4.62 15.24 -9.27
CA ARG A 204 -4.08 16.40 -8.56
C ARG A 204 -4.14 17.69 -9.36
N VAL A 205 -4.72 17.66 -10.56
CA VAL A 205 -4.95 18.86 -11.36
C VAL A 205 -6.21 19.55 -10.88
N LYS A 206 -6.06 20.75 -10.31
CA LYS A 206 -7.14 21.58 -9.79
C LYS A 206 -7.82 22.39 -10.90
N ALA A 207 -7.05 22.94 -11.82
CA ALA A 207 -7.57 23.79 -12.90
C ALA A 207 -6.67 23.75 -14.14
N ILE A 208 -7.29 23.95 -15.31
CA ILE A 208 -6.61 24.06 -16.60
C ILE A 208 -6.95 25.40 -17.24
N GLY A 209 -5.95 26.28 -17.32
CA GLY A 209 -6.01 27.55 -18.01
C GLY A 209 -5.80 27.45 -19.52
N GLN A 210 -5.43 28.54 -20.17
CA GLN A 210 -5.13 28.57 -21.62
C GLN A 210 -3.74 27.98 -21.93
N ASP A 211 -2.75 28.33 -21.13
CA ASP A 211 -1.33 27.94 -21.26
C ASP A 211 -0.67 27.52 -19.94
N THR A 212 -1.47 27.39 -18.89
CA THR A 212 -1.06 26.92 -17.57
C THR A 212 -2.03 25.87 -17.03
N LEU A 213 -1.55 25.02 -16.14
CA LEU A 213 -2.36 24.18 -15.29
C LEU A 213 -1.96 24.39 -13.83
N THR A 214 -2.93 24.34 -12.94
CA THR A 214 -2.73 24.53 -11.49
C THR A 214 -2.98 23.20 -10.80
N LEU A 215 -2.05 22.76 -9.94
CA LEU A 215 -2.17 21.58 -9.09
C LEU A 215 -2.85 21.93 -7.77
N GLU A 216 -3.34 20.92 -7.04
CA GLU A 216 -4.00 21.10 -5.73
C GLU A 216 -3.09 21.81 -4.72
N GLY A 217 -1.77 21.51 -4.71
CA GLY A 217 -0.76 22.20 -3.90
C GLY A 217 -0.48 23.64 -4.31
N GLY A 218 -1.23 24.21 -5.30
CA GLY A 218 -1.09 25.59 -5.76
C GLY A 218 0.05 25.81 -6.75
N ARG A 219 0.80 24.78 -7.14
CA ARG A 219 1.86 24.87 -8.14
C ARG A 219 1.27 25.09 -9.53
N GLU A 220 1.78 26.07 -10.24
CA GLU A 220 1.45 26.33 -11.64
C GLU A 220 2.49 25.71 -12.57
N LEU A 221 2.03 25.02 -13.60
CA LEU A 221 2.85 24.35 -14.58
C LEU A 221 2.48 24.81 -16.01
N PRO A 222 3.45 24.93 -16.92
CA PRO A 222 3.16 25.33 -18.29
C PRO A 222 2.41 24.22 -19.04
N LEU A 223 1.37 24.62 -19.76
CA LEU A 223 0.61 23.80 -20.68
C LEU A 223 0.89 24.23 -22.13
N VAL A 224 1.50 23.34 -22.91
CA VAL A 224 1.82 23.63 -24.29
C VAL A 224 0.54 23.83 -25.09
N LYS A 225 0.31 25.02 -25.66
CA LYS A 225 -0.91 25.43 -26.40
C LYS A 225 -1.43 24.38 -27.38
N ARG A 226 -0.54 23.82 -28.22
CA ARG A 226 -0.89 22.77 -29.19
C ARG A 226 -1.35 21.45 -28.56
N LYS A 227 -1.02 21.20 -27.28
CA LYS A 227 -1.41 20.02 -26.52
C LYS A 227 -2.61 20.26 -25.62
N ALA A 228 -3.01 21.50 -25.37
CA ALA A 228 -4.04 21.85 -24.41
C ALA A 228 -5.38 21.14 -24.65
N GLY A 229 -5.81 21.03 -25.92
CA GLY A 229 -7.05 20.34 -26.29
C GLY A 229 -6.98 18.82 -26.06
N ILE A 230 -5.82 18.21 -26.35
CA ILE A 230 -5.61 16.77 -26.12
C ILE A 230 -5.53 16.49 -24.63
N PHE A 231 -4.78 17.31 -23.91
CA PHE A 231 -4.60 17.17 -22.46
C PHE A 231 -5.95 17.26 -21.71
N ARG A 232 -6.81 18.23 -22.08
CA ARG A 232 -8.16 18.36 -21.48
C ARG A 232 -9.00 17.12 -21.70
N LYS A 233 -9.02 16.57 -22.91
CA LYS A 233 -9.75 15.33 -23.23
C LYS A 233 -9.22 14.12 -22.44
N GLU A 234 -7.90 14.01 -22.30
CA GLU A 234 -7.30 12.93 -21.52
C GLU A 234 -7.59 13.10 -20.03
N TRP A 235 -7.57 14.33 -19.54
CA TRP A 235 -7.91 14.65 -18.15
C TRP A 235 -9.38 14.35 -17.82
N GLU A 236 -10.32 14.78 -18.68
CA GLU A 236 -11.74 14.44 -18.56
C GLU A 236 -11.94 12.92 -18.52
N LYS A 237 -11.29 12.17 -19.43
CA LYS A 237 -11.36 10.71 -19.44
C LYS A 237 -10.77 10.08 -18.17
N ALA A 238 -9.74 10.67 -17.60
CA ALA A 238 -9.12 10.17 -16.37
C ALA A 238 -10.06 10.32 -15.17
N LEU A 239 -10.80 11.43 -15.08
CA LEU A 239 -11.72 11.73 -13.98
C LEU A 239 -13.11 11.09 -14.15
N CYS A 240 -13.57 10.87 -15.39
CA CYS A 240 -14.91 10.34 -15.69
C CYS A 240 -14.99 8.80 -15.75
N ARG A 241 -13.96 8.07 -15.31
CA ARG A 241 -14.05 6.62 -15.16
C ARG A 241 -14.72 6.28 -13.81
N VAL A 242 -16.06 6.39 -13.82
CA VAL A 242 -16.95 5.72 -12.87
C VAL A 242 -17.34 4.37 -13.45
#